data_184b517a4f10e79fc00450428591181f
#
_entry.id   184b517a4f10e79fc00450428591181f
#
_cell.length_a   1.000
_cell.length_b   1.000
_cell.length_c   1.000
_cell.angle_alpha   90.00
_cell.angle_beta   90.00
_cell.angle_gamma   90.00
#
_symmetry.space_group_name_H-M   'P 1'
#
loop_
_entity.id
_entity.type
_entity.pdbx_description
1 polymer ?
#
loop_
_entity_poly.entity_id
_entity_poly.type
_entity_poly.pdbx_seq_one_letter_code
_entity_poly.pdbx_strand_id
1 'polypeptide(L)'
;TWEKGAAFPTLAIGNYINRHEEAFPWGSCTDNWLHRPDGKRYAPPLPLTPSFCALSMLFTDWNASGQPALRVSNDREYYEGGQEQLWHLDPGQPPRLYTEAEGWQRLRIWGMGIASTDLDANGTPEFFLTSMADSKLQTLADPATGKPKYADVAFAKGVTAHRPYTGGDLRPSTGWHAQFGDVNNDGRSDLFVAK
;
A
#
# COMPACT_ATOMS: atom_id res chain seq x y z
N THR A 1 -6.45 6.20 -10.63
CA THR A 1 -5.88 5.88 -11.95
C THR A 1 -6.86 6.21 -13.06
N TRP A 2 -6.37 6.41 -14.31
CA TRP A 2 -7.19 6.69 -15.49
C TRP A 2 -7.17 5.47 -16.42
N GLU A 3 -8.36 4.97 -16.76
CA GLU A 3 -8.50 3.97 -17.80
C GLU A 3 -8.56 4.66 -19.16
N LYS A 4 -8.00 4.02 -20.20
CA LYS A 4 -7.94 4.60 -21.55
C LYS A 4 -9.34 4.93 -22.06
N GLY A 5 -9.57 6.20 -22.43
CA GLY A 5 -10.85 6.69 -22.96
C GLY A 5 -11.90 7.02 -21.90
N ALA A 6 -11.61 6.84 -20.63
CA ALA A 6 -12.53 7.20 -19.55
C ALA A 6 -12.59 8.73 -19.36
N ALA A 7 -13.78 9.26 -19.09
CA ALA A 7 -13.99 10.68 -18.79
C ALA A 7 -13.55 11.05 -17.36
N PHE A 8 -13.50 10.07 -16.46
CA PHE A 8 -13.14 10.21 -15.05
C PHE A 8 -12.15 9.14 -14.64
N PRO A 9 -11.33 9.39 -13.60
CA PRO A 9 -10.44 8.36 -13.05
C PRO A 9 -11.23 7.27 -12.32
N THR A 10 -10.71 6.06 -12.29
CA THR A 10 -11.08 5.04 -11.31
C THR A 10 -10.62 5.48 -9.94
N LEU A 11 -11.51 5.41 -8.93
CA LEU A 11 -11.25 5.79 -7.55
C LEU A 11 -11.25 4.56 -6.65
N ALA A 12 -10.34 4.51 -5.69
CA ALA A 12 -10.37 3.58 -4.58
C ALA A 12 -10.65 4.37 -3.30
N ILE A 13 -11.60 3.91 -2.50
CA ILE A 13 -11.98 4.52 -1.22
C ILE A 13 -11.70 3.51 -0.13
N GLY A 14 -10.75 3.86 0.74
CA GLY A 14 -10.43 3.11 1.94
C GLY A 14 -11.30 3.55 3.10
N ASN A 15 -11.87 2.58 3.79
CA ASN A 15 -12.60 2.78 5.03
C ASN A 15 -11.84 2.13 6.19
N TYR A 16 -11.90 2.77 7.36
CA TYR A 16 -11.17 2.30 8.52
C TYR A 16 -12.05 1.40 9.39
N ILE A 17 -12.78 1.96 10.32
CA ILE A 17 -13.60 1.22 11.29
C ILE A 17 -15.06 1.65 11.26
N ASN A 18 -15.96 0.74 11.62
CA ASN A 18 -17.33 1.08 11.95
C ASN A 18 -17.43 1.55 13.40
N ARG A 19 -17.57 2.85 13.60
CA ARG A 19 -17.66 3.45 14.94
C ARG A 19 -19.00 3.20 15.65
N HIS A 20 -19.97 2.60 14.97
CA HIS A 20 -21.26 2.28 15.55
C HIS A 20 -21.33 0.87 16.13
N GLU A 21 -20.26 0.09 15.95
CA GLU A 21 -20.12 -1.25 16.53
C GLU A 21 -19.18 -1.22 17.73
N GLU A 22 -19.66 -1.73 18.87
CA GLU A 22 -18.85 -1.99 20.05
C GLU A 22 -18.12 -3.32 19.91
N ALA A 23 -17.16 -3.40 18.99
CA ALA A 23 -16.32 -4.57 18.83
C ALA A 23 -14.90 -4.30 19.36
N PHE A 24 -14.36 -5.26 20.06
CA PHE A 24 -12.94 -5.21 20.46
C PHE A 24 -12.05 -5.51 19.24
N PRO A 25 -10.90 -4.83 19.09
CA PRO A 25 -10.38 -3.82 20.03
C PRO A 25 -10.93 -2.41 19.81
N TRP A 26 -11.49 -2.02 18.68
CA TRP A 26 -11.90 -0.62 18.41
C TRP A 26 -12.92 -0.55 17.27
N GLY A 27 -13.83 -1.51 17.20
CA GLY A 27 -14.80 -1.66 16.12
C GLY A 27 -14.34 -2.68 15.07
N SER A 28 -15.22 -2.97 14.11
CA SER A 28 -14.91 -3.81 12.96
C SER A 28 -14.34 -2.99 11.82
N CYS A 29 -13.49 -3.60 11.00
CA CYS A 29 -13.05 -3.00 9.74
C CYS A 29 -14.22 -2.97 8.76
N THR A 30 -14.40 -1.86 8.07
CA THR A 30 -15.44 -1.70 7.05
C THR A 30 -14.90 -1.92 5.66
N ASP A 31 -15.77 -2.30 4.73
CA ASP A 31 -15.38 -2.59 3.36
C ASP A 31 -14.79 -1.36 2.66
N ASN A 32 -13.78 -1.62 1.87
CA ASN A 32 -13.23 -0.66 0.93
C ASN A 32 -13.96 -0.76 -0.41
N TRP A 33 -13.91 0.29 -1.22
CA TRP A 33 -14.69 0.38 -2.45
C TRP A 33 -13.86 0.83 -3.64
N LEU A 34 -14.14 0.23 -4.79
CA LEU A 34 -13.61 0.65 -6.08
C LEU A 34 -14.75 1.24 -6.92
N HIS A 35 -14.56 2.46 -7.42
CA HIS A 35 -15.49 3.17 -8.28
C HIS A 35 -14.90 3.30 -9.67
N ARG A 36 -15.49 2.63 -10.66
CA ARG A 36 -15.08 2.73 -12.05
C ARG A 36 -15.98 3.71 -12.81
N PRO A 37 -15.42 4.49 -13.73
CA PRO A 37 -16.22 5.37 -14.58
C PRO A 37 -17.15 4.58 -15.51
N ASP A 38 -18.37 5.11 -15.72
CA ASP A 38 -19.35 4.61 -16.67
C ASP A 38 -19.95 5.79 -17.42
N GLY A 39 -19.39 6.14 -18.55
CA GLY A 39 -19.75 7.31 -19.33
C GLY A 39 -19.53 8.61 -18.54
N LYS A 40 -20.61 9.31 -18.18
CA LYS A 40 -20.59 10.59 -17.45
C LYS A 40 -20.82 10.46 -15.94
N ARG A 41 -20.74 9.25 -15.40
CA ARG A 41 -20.95 8.95 -13.97
C ARG A 41 -20.04 7.79 -13.54
N TYR A 42 -20.13 7.43 -12.28
CA TYR A 42 -19.53 6.18 -11.78
C TYR A 42 -20.58 5.06 -11.81
N ALA A 43 -20.12 3.84 -12.18
CA ALA A 43 -20.88 2.61 -11.99
C ALA A 43 -21.14 2.37 -10.48
N PRO A 44 -22.07 1.47 -10.13
CA PRO A 44 -22.18 1.00 -8.75
C PRO A 44 -20.82 0.55 -8.21
N PRO A 45 -20.48 0.90 -6.95
CA PRO A 45 -19.19 0.57 -6.39
C PRO A 45 -18.97 -0.95 -6.28
N LEU A 46 -17.73 -1.37 -6.50
CA LEU A 46 -17.31 -2.74 -6.35
C LEU A 46 -16.61 -2.91 -4.99
N PRO A 47 -16.97 -3.91 -4.17
CA PRO A 47 -16.34 -4.11 -2.88
C PRO A 47 -14.91 -4.62 -3.04
N LEU A 48 -14.02 -4.10 -2.20
CA LEU A 48 -12.65 -4.59 -1.99
C LEU A 48 -12.63 -5.33 -0.65
N THR A 49 -13.12 -6.57 -0.66
CA THR A 49 -13.25 -7.43 0.53
C THR A 49 -12.39 -8.68 0.43
N PRO A 50 -11.81 -9.15 1.56
CA PRO A 50 -11.93 -8.64 2.93
C PRO A 50 -11.19 -7.33 3.14
N SER A 51 -11.62 -6.51 4.11
CA SER A 51 -10.96 -5.28 4.54
C SER A 51 -10.31 -5.48 5.92
N PHE A 52 -9.13 -4.85 6.11
CA PHE A 52 -8.37 -4.93 7.37
C PHE A 52 -8.04 -3.52 7.90
N CYS A 53 -9.02 -2.61 7.85
CA CYS A 53 -8.90 -1.22 8.28
C CYS A 53 -7.81 -0.47 7.50
N ALA A 54 -8.09 -0.19 6.24
CA ALA A 54 -7.17 0.49 5.34
C ALA A 54 -6.85 1.91 5.81
N LEU A 55 -5.58 2.28 5.82
CA LEU A 55 -5.09 3.63 6.08
C LEU A 55 -4.43 4.26 4.86
N SER A 56 -3.91 3.47 3.93
CA SER A 56 -3.33 3.98 2.70
C SER A 56 -3.63 3.08 1.52
N MET A 57 -3.86 3.70 0.36
CA MET A 57 -4.10 3.03 -0.90
C MET A 57 -3.27 3.68 -2.01
N LEU A 58 -2.64 2.86 -2.85
CA LEU A 58 -1.81 3.31 -3.95
C LEU A 58 -2.11 2.51 -5.21
N PHE A 59 -2.53 3.19 -6.29
CA PHE A 59 -2.51 2.59 -7.62
C PHE A 59 -1.06 2.51 -8.11
N THR A 60 -0.68 1.36 -8.59
CA THR A 60 0.70 1.09 -9.01
C THR A 60 0.74 0.15 -10.21
N ASP A 61 1.68 0.39 -11.11
CA ASP A 61 2.11 -0.59 -12.12
C ASP A 61 3.37 -1.29 -11.58
N TRP A 62 3.14 -2.17 -10.61
CA TRP A 62 4.20 -2.79 -9.81
C TRP A 62 5.20 -3.64 -10.60
N ASN A 63 4.83 -4.09 -11.80
CA ASN A 63 5.64 -4.95 -12.67
C ASN A 63 5.93 -4.32 -14.03
N ALA A 64 5.71 -3.01 -14.20
CA ALA A 64 5.91 -2.28 -15.44
C ALA A 64 5.17 -2.87 -16.65
N SER A 65 4.00 -3.49 -16.43
CA SER A 65 3.19 -4.12 -17.48
C SER A 65 2.27 -3.14 -18.22
N GLY A 66 2.12 -1.92 -17.73
CA GLY A 66 1.13 -0.96 -18.21
C GLY A 66 -0.26 -1.18 -17.61
N GLN A 67 -0.44 -2.18 -16.75
CA GLN A 67 -1.72 -2.47 -16.09
C GLN A 67 -1.65 -2.04 -14.62
N PRO A 68 -2.55 -1.16 -14.18
CA PRO A 68 -2.57 -0.74 -12.78
C PRO A 68 -3.07 -1.86 -11.88
N ALA A 69 -2.44 -1.99 -10.72
CA ALA A 69 -2.91 -2.73 -9.57
C ALA A 69 -3.21 -1.76 -8.43
N LEU A 70 -3.86 -2.22 -7.37
CA LEU A 70 -4.09 -1.41 -6.16
C LEU A 70 -3.39 -2.07 -4.98
N ARG A 71 -2.49 -1.34 -4.35
CA ARG A 71 -1.86 -1.74 -3.10
C ARG A 71 -2.57 -1.06 -1.93
N VAL A 72 -2.83 -1.83 -0.86
CA VAL A 72 -3.51 -1.34 0.34
C VAL A 72 -2.68 -1.65 1.56
N SER A 73 -2.41 -0.64 2.38
CA SER A 73 -1.78 -0.77 3.67
C SER A 73 -2.84 -0.73 4.77
N ASN A 74 -2.80 -1.72 5.64
CA ASN A 74 -3.81 -1.99 6.64
C ASN A 74 -3.23 -1.94 8.05
N ASP A 75 -3.95 -1.27 8.97
CA ASP A 75 -3.51 -1.08 10.35
C ASP A 75 -3.68 -2.33 11.24
N ARG A 76 -4.57 -3.23 10.86
CA ARG A 76 -5.04 -4.31 11.74
C ARG A 76 -4.36 -5.66 11.48
N GLU A 77 -3.04 -5.74 11.69
CA GLU A 77 -2.32 -7.02 11.54
C GLU A 77 -2.82 -8.11 12.49
N TYR A 78 -3.34 -7.72 13.66
CA TYR A 78 -3.89 -8.61 14.68
C TYR A 78 -5.34 -9.03 14.40
N TYR A 79 -5.99 -8.38 13.43
CA TYR A 79 -7.32 -8.80 12.99
C TYR A 79 -7.25 -10.16 12.30
N GLU A 80 -8.28 -10.95 12.42
CA GLU A 80 -8.32 -12.28 11.77
C GLU A 80 -8.03 -12.15 10.27
N GLY A 81 -6.96 -12.76 9.82
CA GLY A 81 -6.50 -12.67 8.45
C GLY A 81 -5.84 -11.34 8.06
N GLY A 82 -5.71 -10.38 9.01
CA GLY A 82 -5.17 -9.05 8.74
C GLY A 82 -3.79 -9.09 8.08
N GLN A 83 -3.63 -8.31 7.01
CA GLN A 83 -2.40 -8.23 6.22
C GLN A 83 -2.46 -7.08 5.23
N GLU A 84 -1.30 -6.73 4.68
CA GLU A 84 -1.20 -5.89 3.49
C GLU A 84 -1.82 -6.59 2.27
N GLN A 85 -2.33 -5.83 1.32
CA GLN A 85 -3.05 -6.38 0.16
C GLN A 85 -2.53 -5.80 -1.16
N LEU A 86 -2.57 -6.64 -2.19
CA LEU A 86 -2.41 -6.24 -3.59
C LEU A 86 -3.59 -6.79 -4.39
N TRP A 87 -4.21 -5.94 -5.21
CA TRP A 87 -5.42 -6.25 -5.96
C TRP A 87 -5.19 -6.15 -7.46
N HIS A 88 -5.66 -7.16 -8.20
CA HIS A 88 -5.84 -7.06 -9.63
C HIS A 88 -7.00 -6.12 -9.94
N LEU A 89 -6.79 -5.27 -10.95
CA LEU A 89 -7.78 -4.31 -11.45
C LEU A 89 -8.04 -4.49 -12.94
N ASP A 90 -8.14 -5.74 -13.39
CA ASP A 90 -8.34 -6.05 -14.81
C ASP A 90 -9.57 -5.31 -15.37
N PRO A 91 -9.47 -4.71 -16.57
CA PRO A 91 -10.58 -4.00 -17.19
C PRO A 91 -11.82 -4.88 -17.35
N GLY A 92 -12.98 -4.36 -16.95
CA GLY A 92 -14.26 -5.06 -17.08
C GLY A 92 -14.45 -6.25 -16.13
N GLN A 93 -13.47 -6.55 -15.27
CA GLN A 93 -13.56 -7.63 -14.28
C GLN A 93 -13.71 -7.06 -12.86
N PRO A 94 -14.37 -7.80 -11.96
CA PRO A 94 -14.33 -7.45 -10.53
C PRO A 94 -12.89 -7.47 -9.99
N PRO A 95 -12.57 -6.58 -9.03
CA PRO A 95 -11.27 -6.61 -8.38
C PRO A 95 -11.07 -7.94 -7.64
N ARG A 96 -9.86 -8.48 -7.66
CA ARG A 96 -9.50 -9.68 -6.90
C ARG A 96 -8.13 -9.56 -6.27
N LEU A 97 -7.94 -10.20 -5.13
CA LEU A 97 -6.65 -10.23 -4.45
C LEU A 97 -5.62 -11.06 -5.23
N TYR A 98 -4.38 -10.61 -5.22
CA TYR A 98 -3.25 -11.48 -5.50
C TYR A 98 -3.12 -12.53 -4.41
N THR A 99 -2.79 -13.74 -4.79
CA THR A 99 -2.68 -14.91 -3.91
C THR A 99 -1.23 -15.34 -3.69
N GLU A 100 -1.01 -16.18 -2.69
CA GLU A 100 0.32 -16.79 -2.45
C GLU A 100 0.77 -17.66 -3.65
N ALA A 101 -0.15 -18.32 -4.34
CA ALA A 101 0.16 -19.10 -5.55
C ALA A 101 0.66 -18.21 -6.70
N GLU A 102 0.23 -16.96 -6.75
CA GLU A 102 0.71 -15.95 -7.70
C GLU A 102 2.03 -15.29 -7.25
N GLY A 103 2.47 -15.55 -6.03
CA GLY A 103 3.72 -15.04 -5.46
C GLY A 103 3.55 -13.95 -4.41
N TRP A 104 2.32 -13.47 -4.16
CA TRP A 104 2.06 -12.49 -3.10
C TRP A 104 2.34 -13.10 -1.74
N GLN A 105 3.29 -12.52 -1.00
CA GLN A 105 3.61 -12.97 0.34
C GLN A 105 2.81 -12.18 1.37
N ARG A 106 2.19 -12.91 2.28
CA ARG A 106 1.48 -12.29 3.39
C ARG A 106 2.43 -11.45 4.23
N LEU A 107 2.15 -10.16 4.30
CA LEU A 107 2.87 -9.21 5.13
C LEU A 107 1.90 -8.67 6.18
N ARG A 108 2.24 -8.88 7.45
CA ARG A 108 1.48 -8.40 8.60
C ARG A 108 2.29 -7.32 9.30
N ILE A 109 1.79 -6.10 9.24
CA ILE A 109 2.32 -4.92 9.92
C ILE A 109 1.14 -4.06 10.42
N TRP A 110 1.40 -3.14 11.31
CA TRP A 110 0.48 -2.04 11.61
C TRP A 110 0.71 -0.94 10.57
N GLY A 111 0.22 -1.19 9.36
CA GLY A 111 0.52 -0.37 8.20
C GLY A 111 -0.20 0.96 8.22
N MET A 112 0.54 2.04 7.89
CA MET A 112 0.02 3.41 7.88
C MET A 112 0.08 4.01 6.48
N GLY A 113 1.26 4.33 5.98
CA GLY A 113 1.49 4.97 4.70
C GLY A 113 2.23 4.11 3.70
N ILE A 114 2.04 4.40 2.41
CA ILE A 114 2.77 3.80 1.31
C ILE A 114 3.43 4.92 0.51
N ALA A 115 4.75 4.81 0.31
CA ALA A 115 5.47 5.59 -0.70
C ALA A 115 6.09 4.65 -1.74
N SER A 116 6.20 5.11 -2.98
CA SER A 116 6.74 4.29 -4.06
C SER A 116 7.56 5.13 -5.03
N THR A 117 8.68 4.57 -5.46
CA THR A 117 9.51 5.08 -6.55
C THR A 117 10.42 3.95 -7.03
N ASP A 118 10.92 4.07 -8.24
CA ASP A 118 11.98 3.21 -8.78
C ASP A 118 13.32 3.73 -8.25
N LEU A 119 13.84 3.11 -7.18
CA LEU A 119 15.04 3.57 -6.46
C LEU A 119 16.35 3.18 -7.15
N ASP A 120 16.34 2.09 -7.88
CA ASP A 120 17.54 1.53 -8.53
C ASP A 120 17.51 1.65 -10.05
N ALA A 121 16.50 2.33 -10.59
CA ALA A 121 16.27 2.55 -12.01
C ALA A 121 16.17 1.25 -12.83
N ASN A 122 15.59 0.20 -12.23
CA ASN A 122 15.37 -1.08 -12.91
C ASN A 122 14.04 -1.16 -13.67
N GLY A 123 13.21 -0.12 -13.60
CA GLY A 123 11.92 -0.01 -14.26
C GLY A 123 10.74 -0.54 -13.43
N THR A 124 11.00 -1.08 -12.25
CA THR A 124 9.96 -1.52 -11.30
C THR A 124 10.04 -0.73 -9.99
N PRO A 125 8.89 -0.35 -9.39
CA PRO A 125 8.92 0.49 -8.19
C PRO A 125 9.22 -0.32 -6.93
N GLU A 126 10.02 0.28 -6.03
CA GLU A 126 10.09 -0.08 -4.62
C GLU A 126 8.93 0.54 -3.84
N PHE A 127 8.59 -0.10 -2.72
CA PHE A 127 7.54 0.36 -1.81
C PHE A 127 8.09 0.52 -0.41
N PHE A 128 7.99 1.73 0.12
CA PHE A 128 8.22 1.96 1.53
C PHE A 128 6.89 2.00 2.27
N LEU A 129 6.76 1.16 3.30
CA LEU A 129 5.57 1.02 4.12
C LEU A 129 5.91 1.47 5.53
N THR A 130 5.22 2.51 6.00
CA THR A 130 5.33 2.92 7.40
C THR A 130 4.50 2.04 8.32
N SER A 131 4.92 1.92 9.57
CA SER A 131 4.26 1.09 10.57
C SER A 131 4.37 1.72 11.96
N MET A 132 3.54 1.26 12.90
CA MET A 132 3.72 1.55 14.34
C MET A 132 4.97 0.87 14.90
N ALA A 133 5.48 -0.16 14.22
CA ALA A 133 6.73 -0.84 14.55
C ALA A 133 7.74 -0.61 13.42
N ASP A 134 8.42 -1.65 12.99
CA ASP A 134 9.41 -1.59 11.92
C ASP A 134 8.76 -1.25 10.59
N SER A 135 9.24 -0.19 9.95
CA SER A 135 8.92 0.12 8.56
C SER A 135 9.55 -0.87 7.61
N LYS A 136 8.96 -1.03 6.43
CA LYS A 136 9.42 -1.96 5.40
C LYS A 136 9.82 -1.21 4.14
N LEU A 137 10.92 -1.62 3.52
CA LEU A 137 11.27 -1.21 2.17
C LEU A 137 11.32 -2.46 1.30
N GLN A 138 10.36 -2.58 0.40
CA GLN A 138 10.16 -3.76 -0.40
C GLN A 138 10.62 -3.54 -1.84
N THR A 139 11.48 -4.41 -2.32
CA THR A 139 11.89 -4.51 -3.73
C THR A 139 11.41 -5.84 -4.31
N LEU A 140 11.12 -5.91 -5.61
CA LEU A 140 10.81 -7.18 -6.27
C LEU A 140 12.01 -8.12 -6.17
N ALA A 141 11.79 -9.32 -5.64
CA ALA A 141 12.86 -10.30 -5.47
C ALA A 141 13.41 -10.82 -6.81
N ASP A 142 12.55 -10.93 -7.80
CA ASP A 142 12.91 -11.32 -9.17
C ASP A 142 11.88 -10.76 -10.16
N PRO A 143 12.14 -9.59 -10.75
CA PRO A 143 11.24 -8.95 -11.72
C PRO A 143 10.95 -9.82 -12.95
N ALA A 144 11.90 -10.67 -13.35
CA ALA A 144 11.76 -11.51 -14.55
C ALA A 144 10.67 -12.57 -14.42
N THR A 145 10.28 -12.93 -13.19
CA THR A 145 9.22 -13.92 -12.95
C THR A 145 7.81 -13.38 -13.16
N GLY A 146 7.63 -12.06 -13.20
CA GLY A 146 6.33 -11.40 -13.25
C GLY A 146 5.45 -11.71 -12.03
N LYS A 147 6.05 -12.12 -10.91
CA LYS A 147 5.36 -12.44 -9.66
C LYS A 147 5.56 -11.35 -8.60
N PRO A 148 4.52 -10.95 -7.85
CA PRO A 148 4.63 -9.93 -6.81
C PRO A 148 5.26 -10.48 -5.52
N LYS A 149 6.44 -11.07 -5.66
CA LYS A 149 7.25 -11.54 -4.54
C LYS A 149 8.27 -10.47 -4.15
N TYR A 150 8.16 -9.97 -2.94
CA TYR A 150 8.99 -8.88 -2.43
C TYR A 150 10.00 -9.35 -1.39
N ALA A 151 11.18 -8.75 -1.42
CA ALA A 151 12.18 -8.82 -0.36
C ALA A 151 12.15 -7.52 0.46
N ASP A 152 12.20 -7.64 1.79
CA ASP A 152 12.34 -6.48 2.68
C ASP A 152 13.82 -6.13 2.83
N VAL A 153 14.21 -4.97 2.36
CA VAL A 153 15.58 -4.46 2.42
C VAL A 153 15.75 -3.29 3.39
N ALA A 154 14.70 -2.96 4.18
CA ALA A 154 14.69 -1.80 5.07
C ALA A 154 15.86 -1.83 6.08
N PHE A 155 16.15 -2.97 6.68
CA PHE A 155 17.24 -3.10 7.62
C PHE A 155 18.61 -2.84 6.96
N ALA A 156 18.85 -3.46 5.81
CA ALA A 156 20.11 -3.28 5.06
C ALA A 156 20.31 -1.84 4.57
N LYS A 157 19.21 -1.12 4.32
CA LYS A 157 19.24 0.29 3.90
C LYS A 157 19.18 1.28 5.07
N GLY A 158 19.05 0.80 6.32
CA GLY A 158 19.02 1.64 7.51
C GLY A 158 17.74 2.44 7.69
N VAL A 159 16.62 2.02 7.09
CA VAL A 159 15.33 2.73 7.11
C VAL A 159 14.23 1.99 7.86
N THR A 160 14.57 0.95 8.61
CA THR A 160 13.62 0.18 9.41
C THR A 160 12.96 1.01 10.50
N ALA A 161 13.75 1.88 11.17
CA ALA A 161 13.28 2.69 12.28
C ALA A 161 13.28 4.18 11.93
N HIS A 162 12.27 4.89 12.42
CA HIS A 162 12.15 6.34 12.22
C HIS A 162 13.20 7.10 13.05
N ARG A 163 13.95 7.96 12.43
CA ARG A 163 14.97 8.80 13.09
C ARG A 163 14.79 10.26 12.69
N PRO A 164 15.24 11.22 13.54
CA PRO A 164 15.71 11.04 14.92
C PRO A 164 14.57 10.67 15.87
N TYR A 165 14.89 9.97 16.95
CA TYR A 165 13.96 9.80 18.06
C TYR A 165 13.83 11.12 18.83
N THR A 166 12.62 11.47 19.25
CA THR A 166 12.36 12.68 20.00
C THR A 166 12.17 12.37 21.50
N GLY A 167 12.76 13.19 22.35
CA GLY A 167 12.68 13.02 23.80
C GLY A 167 13.56 11.90 24.34
N GLY A 168 13.33 11.53 25.61
CA GLY A 168 14.05 10.47 26.31
C GLY A 168 13.52 9.07 26.07
N ASP A 169 12.47 8.92 25.27
CA ASP A 169 11.90 7.62 24.92
C ASP A 169 12.68 7.00 23.75
N LEU A 170 13.27 5.85 24.01
CA LEU A 170 14.02 5.10 23.02
C LEU A 170 13.11 4.29 22.05
N ARG A 171 11.82 4.26 22.29
CA ARG A 171 10.86 3.58 21.42
C ARG A 171 10.66 4.36 20.13
N PRO A 172 10.64 3.70 18.97
CA PRO A 172 10.34 4.37 17.72
C PRO A 172 8.91 4.94 17.77
N SER A 173 8.76 6.16 17.27
CA SER A 173 7.43 6.75 17.06
C SER A 173 6.76 6.09 15.85
N THR A 174 5.41 6.13 15.81
CA THR A 174 4.64 5.70 14.64
C THR A 174 4.99 6.56 13.43
N GLY A 175 5.36 5.93 12.32
CA GLY A 175 5.46 6.60 11.02
C GLY A 175 4.09 6.60 10.35
N TRP A 176 3.56 7.78 10.03
CA TRP A 176 2.22 7.91 9.45
C TRP A 176 2.24 7.98 7.94
N HIS A 177 2.96 8.94 7.40
CA HIS A 177 3.04 9.15 5.96
C HIS A 177 4.50 9.09 5.51
N ALA A 178 4.72 8.62 4.29
CA ALA A 178 6.04 8.64 3.67
C ALA A 178 5.95 9.15 2.24
N GLN A 179 7.03 9.77 1.79
CA GLN A 179 7.16 10.23 0.40
C GLN A 179 8.63 10.18 -0.02
N PHE A 180 8.86 9.77 -1.25
CA PHE A 180 10.14 9.91 -1.90
C PHE A 180 10.21 11.24 -2.65
N GLY A 181 11.38 11.86 -2.64
CA GLY A 181 11.66 13.10 -3.36
C GLY A 181 13.14 13.46 -3.24
N ASP A 182 13.66 14.18 -4.21
CA ASP A 182 15.02 14.73 -4.16
C ASP A 182 14.97 16.08 -3.41
N VAL A 183 15.18 16.04 -2.09
CA VAL A 183 15.05 17.24 -1.24
C VAL A 183 16.31 18.10 -1.22
N ASN A 184 17.46 17.54 -1.58
CA ASN A 184 18.74 18.24 -1.61
C ASN A 184 19.21 18.56 -3.05
N ASN A 185 18.44 18.15 -4.05
CA ASN A 185 18.66 18.38 -5.47
C ASN A 185 19.96 17.73 -5.98
N ASP A 186 20.28 16.52 -5.50
CA ASP A 186 21.45 15.74 -5.91
C ASP A 186 21.15 14.70 -7.00
N GLY A 187 19.91 14.65 -7.48
CA GLY A 187 19.45 13.69 -8.50
C GLY A 187 19.11 12.31 -7.97
N ARG A 188 19.03 12.13 -6.65
CA ARG A 188 18.65 10.88 -6.00
C ARG A 188 17.38 11.07 -5.19
N SER A 189 16.63 10.01 -5.04
CA SER A 189 15.43 10.03 -4.20
C SER A 189 15.79 9.90 -2.72
N ASP A 190 15.42 10.92 -1.95
CA ASP A 190 15.41 10.88 -0.49
C ASP A 190 14.08 10.33 0.03
N LEU A 191 14.07 9.81 1.24
CA LEU A 191 12.88 9.33 1.92
C LEU A 191 12.50 10.26 3.06
N PHE A 192 11.32 10.86 2.95
CA PHE A 192 10.70 11.62 4.04
C PHE A 192 9.65 10.78 4.74
N VAL A 193 9.62 10.81 6.09
CA VAL A 193 8.62 10.12 6.91
C VAL A 193 8.04 11.10 7.94
N ALA A 194 6.73 11.31 7.89
CA ALA A 194 5.99 12.04 8.92
C ALA A 194 5.71 11.13 10.13
N LYS A 195 5.86 11.69 11.34
CA LYS A 195 5.65 11.00 12.62
C LYS A 195 4.47 11.60 13.38
#